data_7e33213870274d841c5a2f28a1ac7316
#
_entry.id   7e33213870274d841c5a2f28a1ac7316
#
_cell.length_a   1.000
_cell.length_b   1.000
_cell.length_c   1.000
_cell.angle_alpha   90.00
_cell.angle_beta   90.00
_cell.angle_gamma   90.00
#
_symmetry.space_group_name_H-M   'P 1'
#
loop_
_entity.id
_entity.type
_entity.pdbx_description
1 polymer ?
#
loop_
_entity_poly.entity_id
_entity_poly.type
_entity_poly.pdbx_seq_one_letter_code
_entity_poly.pdbx_strand_id
1 'polypeptide(L)'
;MATGFPASTGDVLSAAMFNGLVSFTLNAQTGTTYTLASTDQYQVLVITSNAGTKTVSIPTDATYAFPNGTAITILNTGAGLLTVNAVTSGTTTITSAGATSAAPTLAQYKSCVAIKTGTNAWTIVGAIA
;
A
#
# COMPACT_ATOMS: atom_id res chain seq x y z
N MET A 1 4.39 -0.49 -11.92
CA MET A 1 5.30 0.47 -11.29
C MET A 1 5.94 1.35 -12.34
N ALA A 2 6.17 2.60 -12.04
CA ALA A 2 6.80 3.53 -12.96
C ALA A 2 8.27 3.12 -13.21
N THR A 3 8.63 2.88 -14.48
CA THR A 3 9.98 2.49 -14.86
C THR A 3 10.89 3.73 -14.90
N GLY A 4 12.08 3.65 -14.33
CA GLY A 4 13.05 4.73 -14.32
C GLY A 4 12.89 5.75 -13.22
N PHE A 5 11.98 5.52 -12.25
CA PHE A 5 11.80 6.39 -11.10
C PHE A 5 12.16 5.66 -9.80
N PRO A 6 12.75 6.36 -8.81
CA PRO A 6 13.21 7.75 -8.93
C PRO A 6 14.31 7.90 -9.98
N ALA A 7 14.30 9.03 -10.69
CA ALA A 7 15.31 9.33 -11.70
C ALA A 7 16.58 9.85 -11.04
N SER A 8 17.71 9.69 -11.74
CA SER A 8 19.03 10.19 -11.33
C SER A 8 19.49 11.32 -12.24
N THR A 9 20.49 12.09 -11.81
CA THR A 9 21.11 13.13 -12.63
C THR A 9 21.64 12.50 -13.93
N GLY A 10 21.28 13.09 -15.06
CA GLY A 10 21.66 12.62 -16.39
C GLY A 10 20.69 11.64 -17.03
N ASP A 11 19.65 11.21 -16.32
CA ASP A 11 18.61 10.37 -16.91
C ASP A 11 17.81 11.14 -17.95
N VAL A 12 17.44 10.45 -19.03
CA VAL A 12 16.56 10.99 -20.07
C VAL A 12 15.13 10.55 -19.81
N LEU A 13 14.21 11.50 -19.79
CA LEU A 13 12.78 11.20 -19.64
C LEU A 13 12.27 10.53 -20.91
N SER A 14 11.87 9.28 -20.83
CA SER A 14 11.25 8.53 -21.91
C SER A 14 9.72 8.64 -21.85
N ALA A 15 9.04 8.21 -22.93
CA ALA A 15 7.58 8.13 -22.92
C ALA A 15 7.07 7.18 -21.84
N ALA A 16 7.75 6.06 -21.62
CA ALA A 16 7.39 5.11 -20.55
C ALA A 16 7.51 5.74 -19.16
N MET A 17 8.56 6.53 -18.92
CA MET A 17 8.74 7.24 -17.65
C MET A 17 7.66 8.28 -17.44
N PHE A 18 7.33 9.05 -18.48
CA PHE A 18 6.25 10.05 -18.41
C PHE A 18 4.89 9.38 -18.13
N ASN A 19 4.59 8.29 -18.83
CA ASN A 19 3.35 7.55 -18.60
C ASN A 19 3.27 6.99 -17.18
N GLY A 20 4.40 6.58 -16.61
CA GLY A 20 4.47 6.14 -15.23
C GLY A 20 4.18 7.25 -14.20
N LEU A 21 4.36 8.52 -14.58
CA LEU A 21 4.01 9.65 -13.71
C LEU A 21 2.52 9.96 -13.71
N VAL A 22 1.79 9.62 -14.77
CA VAL A 22 0.39 10.04 -14.96
C VAL A 22 -0.61 8.90 -14.75
N SER A 23 -0.16 7.69 -14.56
CA SER A 23 -1.04 6.54 -14.31
C SER A 23 -0.48 5.60 -13.25
N PHE A 24 -1.38 4.95 -12.52
CA PHE A 24 -0.99 3.92 -11.54
C PHE A 24 -0.81 2.58 -12.25
N THR A 25 0.17 1.79 -11.78
CA THR A 25 0.30 0.39 -12.15
C THR A 25 -0.60 -0.44 -11.24
N LEU A 26 -1.39 -1.34 -11.82
CA LEU A 26 -2.26 -2.20 -11.05
C LEU A 26 -1.47 -3.39 -10.49
N ASN A 27 -1.62 -3.64 -9.20
CA ASN A 27 -1.18 -4.86 -8.54
C ASN A 27 -2.42 -5.63 -8.10
N ALA A 28 -2.88 -6.55 -8.95
CA ALA A 28 -4.09 -7.31 -8.72
C ALA A 28 -3.79 -8.54 -7.87
N GLN A 29 -4.36 -8.60 -6.68
CA GLN A 29 -4.23 -9.69 -5.73
C GLN A 29 -5.54 -10.47 -5.66
N THR A 30 -5.51 -11.73 -6.06
CA THR A 30 -6.69 -12.62 -6.10
C THR A 30 -6.76 -13.56 -4.90
N GLY A 31 -5.70 -13.66 -4.10
CA GLY A 31 -5.65 -14.48 -2.90
C GLY A 31 -6.28 -13.80 -1.68
N THR A 32 -6.13 -14.44 -0.53
CA THR A 32 -6.67 -13.93 0.74
C THR A 32 -5.64 -13.18 1.58
N THR A 33 -4.36 -13.24 1.22
CA THR A 33 -3.29 -12.55 1.94
C THR A 33 -2.31 -11.93 0.95
N TYR A 34 -1.83 -10.73 1.25
CA TYR A 34 -0.77 -10.08 0.52
C TYR A 34 0.06 -9.22 1.46
N THR A 35 1.37 -9.30 1.35
CA THR A 35 2.29 -8.42 2.07
C THR A 35 2.84 -7.39 1.09
N LEU A 36 2.74 -6.09 1.43
CA LEU A 36 3.29 -5.02 0.60
C LEU A 36 4.78 -5.29 0.32
N ALA A 37 5.18 -5.10 -0.92
CA ALA A 37 6.54 -5.33 -1.39
C ALA A 37 7.16 -4.04 -1.90
N SER A 38 8.49 -4.04 -2.07
CA SER A 38 9.22 -2.88 -2.58
C SER A 38 8.68 -2.38 -3.93
N THR A 39 8.13 -3.28 -4.73
CA THR A 39 7.52 -2.95 -6.03
C THR A 39 6.24 -2.13 -5.91
N ASP A 40 5.64 -2.05 -4.74
CA ASP A 40 4.44 -1.23 -4.49
C ASP A 40 4.77 0.23 -4.16
N GLN A 41 6.05 0.60 -4.11
CA GLN A 41 6.52 1.90 -3.67
C GLN A 41 6.08 3.05 -4.57
N TYR A 42 6.07 2.85 -5.90
CA TYR A 42 5.87 3.94 -6.86
C TYR A 42 4.60 3.74 -7.65
N GLN A 43 3.62 4.61 -7.40
CA GLN A 43 2.38 4.71 -8.19
C GLN A 43 1.73 3.35 -8.48
N VAL A 44 1.61 2.53 -7.44
CA VAL A 44 0.96 1.23 -7.53
C VAL A 44 -0.37 1.29 -6.80
N LEU A 45 -1.41 0.76 -7.46
CA LEU A 45 -2.72 0.54 -6.86
C LEU A 45 -2.84 -0.95 -6.55
N VAL A 46 -2.89 -1.28 -5.28
CA VAL A 46 -3.11 -2.67 -4.83
C VAL A 46 -4.61 -2.94 -4.81
N ILE A 47 -5.05 -3.87 -5.64
CA ILE A 47 -6.47 -4.26 -5.74
C ILE A 47 -6.62 -5.68 -5.23
N THR A 48 -7.54 -5.89 -4.29
CA THR A 48 -7.88 -7.21 -3.78
C THR A 48 -9.28 -7.58 -4.25
N SER A 49 -9.44 -8.78 -4.81
CA SER A 49 -10.70 -9.20 -5.45
C SER A 49 -11.29 -10.48 -4.90
N ASN A 50 -10.64 -11.16 -3.95
CA ASN A 50 -11.17 -12.40 -3.41
C ASN A 50 -12.51 -12.16 -2.69
N ALA A 51 -13.45 -13.09 -2.84
CA ALA A 51 -14.76 -12.99 -2.21
C ALA A 51 -14.74 -13.29 -0.70
N GLY A 52 -13.71 -13.98 -0.22
CA GLY A 52 -13.52 -14.25 1.21
C GLY A 52 -12.87 -13.09 1.94
N THR A 53 -12.77 -13.20 3.26
CA THR A 53 -12.02 -12.24 4.06
C THR A 53 -10.56 -12.21 3.63
N LYS A 54 -9.97 -11.02 3.61
CA LYS A 54 -8.63 -10.78 3.07
C LYS A 54 -7.80 -9.96 4.04
N THR A 55 -6.48 -10.06 3.89
CA THR A 55 -5.54 -9.26 4.67
C THR A 55 -4.45 -8.73 3.74
N VAL A 56 -4.19 -7.43 3.85
CA VAL A 56 -2.98 -6.79 3.31
C VAL A 56 -2.13 -6.40 4.50
N SER A 57 -0.89 -6.86 4.51
CA SER A 57 0.02 -6.66 5.64
C SER A 57 1.15 -5.72 5.28
N ILE A 58 1.53 -4.87 6.23
CA ILE A 58 2.64 -3.92 6.08
C ILE A 58 3.88 -4.55 6.71
N PRO A 59 4.98 -4.71 5.95
CA PRO A 59 6.20 -5.31 6.48
C PRO A 59 6.93 -4.37 7.44
N THR A 60 7.84 -4.93 8.24
CA THR A 60 8.76 -4.11 9.04
C THR A 60 9.81 -3.46 8.15
N ASP A 61 10.43 -2.39 8.65
CA ASP A 61 11.54 -1.73 7.96
C ASP A 61 12.74 -2.67 7.79
N ALA A 62 12.90 -3.66 8.66
CA ALA A 62 13.94 -4.68 8.52
C ALA A 62 13.72 -5.54 7.26
N THR A 63 12.47 -5.76 6.85
CA THR A 63 12.16 -6.49 5.60
C THR A 63 12.31 -5.56 4.39
N TYR A 64 11.69 -4.39 4.43
CA TYR A 64 11.88 -3.35 3.44
C TYR A 64 11.49 -1.98 4.03
N ALA A 65 12.47 -1.07 4.07
CA ALA A 65 12.26 0.28 4.57
C ALA A 65 11.72 1.18 3.45
N PHE A 66 10.41 1.29 3.33
CA PHE A 66 9.82 2.27 2.43
C PHE A 66 10.26 3.67 2.82
N PRO A 67 10.58 4.55 1.87
CA PRO A 67 10.87 5.94 2.20
C PRO A 67 9.70 6.63 2.89
N ASN A 68 10.00 7.54 3.81
CA ASN A 68 8.96 8.37 4.43
C ASN A 68 8.23 9.16 3.35
N GLY A 69 6.92 9.25 3.46
CA GLY A 69 6.07 9.88 2.45
C GLY A 69 5.57 8.92 1.37
N THR A 70 6.00 7.65 1.37
CA THR A 70 5.41 6.64 0.48
C THR A 70 3.93 6.52 0.75
N ALA A 71 3.12 6.61 -0.30
CA ALA A 71 1.67 6.47 -0.24
C ALA A 71 1.23 5.33 -1.15
N ILE A 72 0.58 4.33 -0.58
CA ILE A 72 0.13 3.14 -1.32
C ILE A 72 -1.39 3.08 -1.21
N THR A 73 -2.06 3.14 -2.36
CA THR A 73 -3.52 3.02 -2.42
C THR A 73 -3.93 1.56 -2.46
N ILE A 74 -4.88 1.20 -1.60
CA ILE A 74 -5.41 -0.16 -1.50
C ILE A 74 -6.91 -0.11 -1.73
N LEU A 75 -7.39 -0.89 -2.70
CA LEU A 75 -8.81 -0.97 -3.07
C LEU A 75 -9.31 -2.39 -2.86
N ASN A 76 -10.45 -2.54 -2.20
CA ASN A 76 -11.13 -3.81 -2.06
C ASN A 76 -12.30 -3.90 -3.05
N THR A 77 -12.19 -4.75 -4.06
CA THR A 77 -13.28 -5.02 -5.01
C THR A 77 -14.01 -6.32 -4.71
N GLY A 78 -13.45 -7.17 -3.87
CA GLY A 78 -14.08 -8.44 -3.48
C GLY A 78 -15.15 -8.27 -2.39
N ALA A 79 -16.10 -9.20 -2.33
CA ALA A 79 -17.21 -9.12 -1.37
C ALA A 79 -16.77 -9.22 0.09
N GLY A 80 -15.70 -9.98 0.36
CA GLY A 80 -15.21 -10.16 1.73
C GLY A 80 -14.50 -8.94 2.28
N LEU A 81 -14.53 -8.79 3.59
CA LEU A 81 -13.88 -7.70 4.30
C LEU A 81 -12.36 -7.80 4.14
N LEU A 82 -11.72 -6.67 3.86
CA LEU A 82 -10.26 -6.55 3.84
C LEU A 82 -9.79 -5.92 5.14
N THR A 83 -8.78 -6.52 5.77
CA THR A 83 -8.09 -5.93 6.92
C THR A 83 -6.69 -5.52 6.49
N VAL A 84 -6.27 -4.32 6.87
CA VAL A 84 -4.88 -3.85 6.72
C VAL A 84 -4.21 -3.92 8.08
N ASN A 85 -3.15 -4.70 8.20
CA ASN A 85 -2.46 -4.90 9.48
C ASN A 85 -0.95 -4.85 9.33
N ALA A 86 -0.25 -4.90 10.46
CA ALA A 86 1.20 -5.04 10.51
C ALA A 86 1.57 -6.52 10.44
N VAL A 87 2.60 -6.88 9.65
CA VAL A 87 3.16 -8.24 9.66
C VAL A 87 3.65 -8.60 11.08
N THR A 88 4.32 -7.65 11.73
CA THR A 88 4.81 -7.82 13.10
C THR A 88 4.19 -6.73 13.98
N SER A 89 3.13 -7.08 14.69
CA SER A 89 2.53 -6.19 15.68
C SER A 89 3.53 -5.90 16.80
N GLY A 90 3.52 -4.67 17.31
CA GLY A 90 4.49 -4.23 18.30
C GLY A 90 5.78 -3.67 17.69
N THR A 91 6.10 -3.97 16.43
CA THR A 91 7.23 -3.37 15.71
C THR A 91 6.72 -2.31 14.73
N THR A 92 5.84 -2.66 13.81
CA THR A 92 5.21 -1.70 12.91
C THR A 92 3.98 -1.12 13.58
N THR A 93 3.94 0.21 13.70
CA THR A 93 2.80 0.93 14.26
C THR A 93 1.94 1.47 13.13
N ILE A 94 0.66 1.15 13.17
CA ILE A 94 -0.35 1.68 12.26
C ILE A 94 -1.29 2.59 13.04
N THR A 95 -1.38 3.84 12.63
CA THR A 95 -2.32 4.81 13.18
C THR A 95 -3.48 4.98 12.20
N SER A 96 -4.69 4.87 12.67
CA SER A 96 -5.88 5.00 11.84
C SER A 96 -7.07 5.40 12.69
N ALA A 97 -7.85 6.37 12.22
CA ALA A 97 -9.07 6.84 12.90
C ALA A 97 -8.85 7.21 14.38
N GLY A 98 -7.68 7.76 14.72
CA GLY A 98 -7.35 8.18 16.08
C GLY A 98 -6.83 7.08 16.98
N ALA A 99 -6.69 5.85 16.49
CA ALA A 99 -6.11 4.74 17.24
C ALA A 99 -4.69 4.43 16.78
N THR A 100 -3.83 4.02 17.70
CA THR A 100 -2.51 3.46 17.41
C THR A 100 -2.59 1.93 17.44
N SER A 101 -1.67 1.27 16.76
CA SER A 101 -1.67 -0.20 16.60
C SER A 101 -2.98 -0.71 16.00
N ALA A 102 -3.51 0.05 15.06
CA ALA A 102 -4.79 -0.23 14.43
C ALA A 102 -4.67 -1.32 13.37
N ALA A 103 -5.79 -1.98 13.10
CA ALA A 103 -5.96 -2.88 11.96
C ALA A 103 -7.26 -2.48 11.25
N PRO A 104 -7.25 -1.39 10.46
CA PRO A 104 -8.45 -0.89 9.83
C PRO A 104 -8.98 -1.86 8.77
N THR A 105 -10.27 -1.80 8.53
CA THR A 105 -10.96 -2.67 7.59
C THR A 105 -11.58 -1.88 6.45
N LEU A 106 -11.68 -2.53 5.27
CA LEU A 106 -12.32 -1.99 4.08
C LEU A 106 -13.43 -2.93 3.62
N ALA A 107 -14.64 -2.41 3.54
CA ALA A 107 -15.74 -3.11 2.89
C ALA A 107 -15.53 -3.12 1.36
N GLN A 108 -16.36 -3.90 0.66
CA GLN A 108 -16.33 -3.96 -0.81
C GLN A 108 -16.48 -2.56 -1.42
N TYR A 109 -15.71 -2.30 -2.46
CA TYR A 109 -15.66 -1.04 -3.24
C TYR A 109 -15.21 0.18 -2.44
N LYS A 110 -14.50 -0.05 -1.32
CA LYS A 110 -13.87 1.02 -0.56
C LYS A 110 -12.37 0.97 -0.71
N SER A 111 -11.72 2.11 -0.52
CA SER A 111 -10.28 2.26 -0.64
C SER A 111 -9.70 3.02 0.54
N CYS A 112 -8.41 2.82 0.75
CA CYS A 112 -7.61 3.60 1.69
C CYS A 112 -6.24 3.89 1.10
N VAL A 113 -5.51 4.80 1.75
CA VAL A 113 -4.12 5.10 1.44
C VAL A 113 -3.30 4.84 2.70
N ALA A 114 -2.27 4.00 2.56
CA ALA A 114 -1.29 3.76 3.60
C ALA A 114 -0.09 4.69 3.36
N ILE A 115 0.20 5.55 4.32
CA ILE A 115 1.24 6.58 4.23
C ILE A 115 2.35 6.26 5.22
N LYS A 116 3.59 6.11 4.74
CA LYS A 116 4.76 5.93 5.59
C LYS A 116 5.12 7.26 6.25
N THR A 117 5.05 7.31 7.56
CA THR A 117 5.26 8.55 8.32
C THR A 117 6.56 8.59 9.12
N GLY A 118 7.21 7.45 9.30
CA GLY A 118 8.46 7.34 10.05
C GLY A 118 8.97 5.92 10.09
N THR A 119 10.01 5.67 10.88
CA THR A 119 10.57 4.33 11.05
C THR A 119 9.50 3.39 11.64
N ASN A 120 9.20 2.31 10.93
CA ASN A 120 8.15 1.36 11.30
C ASN A 120 6.81 2.03 11.66
N ALA A 121 6.51 3.19 11.04
CA ALA A 121 5.32 3.97 11.38
C ALA A 121 4.53 4.31 10.12
N TRP A 122 3.24 4.01 10.14
CA TRP A 122 2.32 4.24 9.05
C TRP A 122 1.02 4.86 9.54
N THR A 123 0.42 5.68 8.70
CA THR A 123 -0.94 6.20 8.92
C THR A 123 -1.83 5.76 7.76
N ILE A 124 -3.01 5.25 8.07
CA ILE A 124 -3.96 4.81 7.06
C ILE A 124 -5.18 5.71 7.11
N VAL A 125 -5.52 6.29 5.96
CA VAL A 125 -6.65 7.19 5.78
C VAL A 125 -7.54 6.70 4.65
N GLY A 126 -8.82 7.02 4.69
CA GLY A 126 -9.76 6.67 3.64
C GLY A 126 -11.10 6.17 4.17
N ALA A 127 -11.79 5.36 3.37
CA ALA A 127 -13.12 4.84 3.71
C ALA A 127 -13.04 3.59 4.59
N ILE A 128 -12.28 3.67 5.67
CA ILE A 128 -12.06 2.57 6.62
C ILE A 128 -13.08 2.58 7.74
N ALA A 129 -13.24 1.42 8.34
CA ALA A 129 -14.08 1.26 9.52
C ALA A 129 -13.24 0.99 10.77
#